data_28486e9fb053030d74f11d8bfb214774
#
_entry.id   28486e9fb053030d74f11d8bfb214774
#
_cell.length_a   1.000
_cell.length_b   1.000
_cell.length_c   1.000
_cell.angle_alpha   90.00
_cell.angle_beta   90.00
_cell.angle_gamma   90.00
#
_symmetry.space_group_name_H-M   'P 1'
#
loop_
_entity.id
_entity.type
_entity.pdbx_description
1 polymer ?
#
loop_
_entity_poly.entity_id
_entity_poly.type
_entity_poly.pdbx_seq_one_letter_code
_entity_poly.pdbx_strand_id
1 'polypeptide(L)'
;LGHSMGGMIVQEMTKLAGDKVEKLICYGTGPRGNMPERFETIDQSRDRLKIEGLTNTAHRIAKTWFVKEDKAKHFDLCSKAGKLATLEAADFALVAMKNWDGLENLKNIKNKTLIIWGNKDRAYNRNQVDTLNEKITDSNLIIFEGCSHNVHLENSDKFNKTVRDFLL
;
A
#
# COMPACT_ATOMS: atom_id res chain seq x y z
N LEU A 1 -10.13 3.59 -4.74
CA LEU A 1 -8.86 3.80 -4.05
C LEU A 1 -8.42 2.52 -3.36
N GLY A 2 -7.15 2.13 -3.51
CA GLY A 2 -6.54 1.01 -2.81
C GLY A 2 -5.23 1.41 -2.15
N HIS A 3 -5.09 1.09 -0.84
CA HIS A 3 -3.89 1.33 -0.06
C HIS A 3 -3.12 0.02 0.14
N SER A 4 -1.81 0.02 -0.07
CA SER A 4 -0.94 -1.13 0.16
C SER A 4 -1.41 -2.37 -0.64
N MET A 5 -1.71 -3.49 0.02
CA MET A 5 -2.35 -4.65 -0.62
C MET A 5 -3.68 -4.28 -1.31
N GLY A 6 -4.45 -3.33 -0.76
CA GLY A 6 -5.63 -2.78 -1.43
C GLY A 6 -5.31 -2.14 -2.79
N GLY A 7 -4.09 -1.60 -2.97
CA GLY A 7 -3.61 -1.11 -4.25
C GLY A 7 -3.39 -2.23 -5.28
N MET A 8 -2.97 -3.42 -4.85
CA MET A 8 -2.90 -4.60 -5.70
C MET A 8 -4.31 -5.05 -6.12
N ILE A 9 -5.25 -5.07 -5.17
CA ILE A 9 -6.65 -5.44 -5.41
C ILE A 9 -7.31 -4.52 -6.43
N VAL A 10 -7.15 -3.19 -6.30
CA VAL A 10 -7.79 -2.25 -7.25
C VAL A 10 -7.14 -2.30 -8.64
N GLN A 11 -5.87 -2.67 -8.77
CA GLN A 11 -5.24 -2.96 -10.05
C GLN A 11 -5.89 -4.21 -10.72
N GLU A 12 -6.15 -5.27 -9.96
CA GLU A 12 -6.91 -6.43 -10.49
C GLU A 12 -8.37 -6.08 -10.81
N MET A 13 -9.00 -5.20 -10.03
CA MET A 13 -10.36 -4.73 -10.32
C MET A 13 -10.43 -4.04 -11.69
N THR A 14 -9.44 -3.25 -12.08
CA THR A 14 -9.44 -2.63 -13.43
C THR A 14 -9.36 -3.67 -14.54
N LYS A 15 -8.65 -4.78 -14.29
CA LYS A 15 -8.56 -5.89 -15.24
C LYS A 15 -9.90 -6.64 -15.40
N LEU A 16 -10.64 -6.81 -14.29
CA LEU A 16 -11.87 -7.59 -14.25
C LEU A 16 -13.12 -6.75 -14.54
N ALA A 17 -13.13 -5.49 -14.11
CA ALA A 17 -14.30 -4.61 -14.16
C ALA A 17 -14.32 -3.69 -15.39
N GLY A 18 -13.20 -3.56 -16.10
CA GLY A 18 -13.10 -2.77 -17.32
C GLY A 18 -13.60 -1.33 -17.12
N ASP A 19 -14.57 -0.94 -17.95
CA ASP A 19 -15.11 0.43 -17.99
C ASP A 19 -15.98 0.81 -16.77
N LYS A 20 -16.21 -0.10 -15.83
CA LYS A 20 -16.93 0.21 -14.59
C LYS A 20 -16.09 0.99 -13.59
N VAL A 21 -14.78 1.06 -13.79
CA VAL A 21 -13.86 1.85 -12.98
C VAL A 21 -13.61 3.18 -13.70
N GLU A 22 -14.10 4.27 -13.16
CA GLU A 22 -13.95 5.60 -13.75
C GLU A 22 -12.56 6.19 -13.53
N LYS A 23 -12.14 6.22 -12.25
CA LYS A 23 -10.84 6.73 -11.81
C LYS A 23 -10.19 5.74 -10.85
N LEU A 24 -8.89 5.63 -10.89
CA LEU A 24 -8.11 4.71 -10.04
C LEU A 24 -7.18 5.52 -9.12
N ILE A 25 -7.10 5.12 -7.85
CA ILE A 25 -6.09 5.66 -6.93
C ILE A 25 -5.29 4.49 -6.34
N CYS A 26 -4.00 4.44 -6.70
CA CYS A 26 -3.00 3.53 -6.15
C CYS A 26 -2.20 4.26 -5.07
N TYR A 27 -2.35 3.84 -3.81
CA TYR A 27 -1.77 4.55 -2.68
C TYR A 27 -0.85 3.62 -1.86
N GLY A 28 0.42 4.04 -1.66
CA GLY A 28 1.42 3.27 -0.92
C GLY A 28 1.49 1.82 -1.39
N THR A 29 1.61 1.61 -2.70
CA THR A 29 1.56 0.30 -3.34
C THR A 29 2.54 0.22 -4.51
N GLY A 30 2.71 -0.96 -5.07
CA GLY A 30 3.58 -1.21 -6.22
C GLY A 30 2.93 -2.14 -7.24
N PRO A 31 3.66 -2.51 -8.30
CA PRO A 31 3.18 -3.39 -9.36
C PRO A 31 3.31 -4.88 -9.02
N ARG A 32 4.00 -5.21 -7.92
CA ARG A 32 4.26 -6.58 -7.49
C ARG A 32 4.17 -6.72 -5.98
N GLY A 33 3.72 -7.87 -5.51
CA GLY A 33 3.72 -8.20 -4.09
C GLY A 33 5.07 -8.65 -3.57
N ASN A 34 5.95 -9.17 -4.44
CA ASN A 34 7.35 -9.38 -4.09
C ASN A 34 8.10 -8.04 -4.12
N MET A 35 8.44 -7.54 -2.95
CA MET A 35 9.02 -6.21 -2.71
C MET A 35 10.48 -6.38 -2.25
N PRO A 36 11.47 -6.31 -3.16
CA PRO A 36 12.86 -6.69 -2.85
C PRO A 36 13.52 -5.84 -1.76
N GLU A 37 13.13 -4.57 -1.65
CA GLU A 37 13.70 -3.63 -0.66
C GLU A 37 12.77 -3.36 0.52
N ARG A 38 11.78 -4.21 0.74
CA ARG A 38 10.91 -4.13 1.91
C ARG A 38 11.72 -4.34 3.19
N PHE A 39 11.30 -3.73 4.28
CA PHE A 39 11.95 -3.83 5.62
C PHE A 39 12.16 -5.28 6.11
N GLU A 40 11.42 -6.25 5.60
CA GLU A 40 11.61 -7.70 5.75
C GLU A 40 10.93 -8.43 4.57
N THR A 41 11.36 -9.63 4.22
CA THR A 41 10.70 -10.42 3.18
C THR A 41 9.32 -10.90 3.64
N ILE A 42 8.46 -11.26 2.68
CA ILE A 42 7.13 -11.81 3.02
C ILE A 42 7.27 -13.12 3.81
N ASP A 43 8.24 -13.98 3.47
CA ASP A 43 8.46 -15.22 4.20
C ASP A 43 8.90 -14.96 5.64
N GLN A 44 9.84 -14.03 5.84
CA GLN A 44 10.20 -13.58 7.19
C GLN A 44 9.00 -13.03 7.98
N SER A 45 8.14 -12.23 7.32
CA SER A 45 6.91 -11.75 7.96
C SER A 45 5.99 -12.90 8.40
N ARG A 46 5.84 -13.94 7.57
CA ARG A 46 5.03 -15.13 7.86
C ARG A 46 5.61 -15.97 9.00
N ASP A 47 6.91 -16.20 8.99
CA ASP A 47 7.58 -16.96 10.05
C ASP A 47 7.47 -16.22 11.39
N ARG A 48 7.69 -14.91 11.37
CA ARG A 48 7.52 -14.08 12.57
C ARG A 48 6.08 -14.04 13.06
N LEU A 49 5.09 -13.99 12.15
CA LEU A 49 3.68 -14.05 12.51
C LEU A 49 3.35 -15.31 13.31
N LYS A 50 3.93 -16.48 12.91
CA LYS A 50 3.73 -17.76 13.63
C LYS A 50 4.41 -17.77 15.00
N ILE A 51 5.60 -17.18 15.11
CA ILE A 51 6.40 -17.17 16.34
C ILE A 51 5.90 -16.11 17.31
N GLU A 52 5.69 -14.88 16.85
CA GLU A 52 5.35 -13.72 17.69
C GLU A 52 3.85 -13.62 17.99
N GLY A 53 3.03 -14.27 17.17
CA GLY A 53 1.58 -14.15 17.19
C GLY A 53 1.11 -12.81 16.55
N LEU A 54 -0.21 -12.73 16.32
CA LEU A 54 -0.81 -11.61 15.61
C LEU A 54 -0.61 -10.26 16.32
N THR A 55 -0.78 -10.23 17.64
CA THR A 55 -0.69 -8.99 18.42
C THR A 55 0.67 -8.31 18.32
N ASN A 56 1.75 -9.08 18.49
CA ASN A 56 3.11 -8.54 18.41
C ASN A 56 3.49 -8.18 16.97
N THR A 57 3.09 -9.03 16.02
CA THR A 57 3.29 -8.77 14.59
C THR A 57 2.57 -7.49 14.16
N ALA A 58 1.30 -7.31 14.50
CA ALA A 58 0.54 -6.10 14.17
C ALA A 58 1.19 -4.83 14.76
N HIS A 59 1.63 -4.89 16.01
CA HIS A 59 2.34 -3.78 16.65
C HIS A 59 3.65 -3.45 15.93
N ARG A 60 4.46 -4.45 15.63
CA ARG A 60 5.75 -4.30 14.95
C ARG A 60 5.59 -3.76 13.52
N ILE A 61 4.66 -4.31 12.75
CA ILE A 61 4.39 -3.87 11.39
C ILE A 61 3.85 -2.42 11.39
N ALA A 62 2.92 -2.09 12.29
CA ALA A 62 2.38 -0.72 12.38
C ALA A 62 3.47 0.34 12.64
N LYS A 63 4.56 0.01 13.36
CA LYS A 63 5.71 0.91 13.53
C LYS A 63 6.33 1.32 12.20
N THR A 64 6.41 0.40 11.24
CA THR A 64 7.03 0.67 9.93
C THR A 64 6.19 1.62 9.07
N TRP A 65 4.91 1.83 9.39
CA TRP A 65 3.98 2.65 8.62
C TRP A 65 4.04 4.14 8.92
N PHE A 66 4.80 4.54 9.94
CA PHE A 66 4.93 5.92 10.37
C PHE A 66 6.39 6.37 10.46
N VAL A 67 6.66 7.61 10.13
CA VAL A 67 8.01 8.20 10.29
C VAL A 67 8.43 8.22 11.76
N LYS A 68 7.49 8.57 12.65
CA LYS A 68 7.72 8.64 14.11
C LYS A 68 7.46 7.31 14.82
N GLU A 69 7.26 6.23 14.08
CA GLU A 69 7.01 4.88 14.60
C GLU A 69 5.87 4.85 15.64
N ASP A 70 6.09 4.25 16.80
CA ASP A 70 5.12 4.18 17.90
C ASP A 70 4.84 5.50 18.61
N LYS A 71 5.61 6.55 18.30
CA LYS A 71 5.34 7.93 18.79
C LYS A 71 4.41 8.71 17.87
N ALA A 72 3.97 8.13 16.75
CA ALA A 72 3.04 8.78 15.84
C ALA A 72 1.64 8.89 16.47
N LYS A 73 0.96 10.03 16.26
CA LYS A 73 -0.37 10.33 16.84
C LYS A 73 -1.41 9.21 16.63
N HIS A 74 -1.38 8.55 15.48
CA HIS A 74 -2.36 7.55 15.08
C HIS A 74 -1.81 6.11 15.12
N PHE A 75 -0.63 5.90 15.71
CA PHE A 75 -0.02 4.57 15.82
C PHE A 75 -0.93 3.56 16.53
N ASP A 76 -1.49 3.94 17.69
CA ASP A 76 -2.34 3.05 18.48
C ASP A 76 -3.59 2.60 17.73
N LEU A 77 -4.17 3.48 16.91
CA LEU A 77 -5.31 3.13 16.04
C LEU A 77 -4.95 1.99 15.09
N CYS A 78 -3.83 2.13 14.38
CA CYS A 78 -3.37 1.13 13.42
C CYS A 78 -2.95 -0.18 14.10
N SER A 79 -2.22 -0.10 15.21
CA SER A 79 -1.82 -1.27 15.99
C SER A 79 -3.03 -2.05 16.55
N LYS A 80 -4.05 -1.34 17.05
CA LYS A 80 -5.29 -1.96 17.53
C LYS A 80 -6.09 -2.58 16.39
N ALA A 81 -6.24 -1.88 15.26
CA ALA A 81 -6.95 -2.42 14.09
C ALA A 81 -6.30 -3.72 13.56
N GLY A 82 -4.97 -3.78 13.50
CA GLY A 82 -4.26 -4.99 13.08
C GLY A 82 -4.50 -6.22 13.96
N LYS A 83 -4.86 -6.01 15.23
CA LYS A 83 -5.17 -7.11 16.18
C LYS A 83 -6.56 -7.71 15.99
N LEU A 84 -7.43 -7.06 15.20
CA LEU A 84 -8.79 -7.55 14.92
C LEU A 84 -8.83 -8.65 13.84
N ALA A 85 -7.75 -8.83 13.09
CA ALA A 85 -7.64 -9.92 12.13
C ALA A 85 -7.52 -11.29 12.86
N THR A 86 -7.58 -12.38 12.09
CA THR A 86 -7.13 -13.69 12.58
C THR A 86 -5.70 -13.96 12.09
N LEU A 87 -4.97 -14.82 12.78
CA LEU A 87 -3.63 -15.24 12.37
C LEU A 87 -3.67 -15.87 10.97
N GLU A 88 -4.68 -16.70 10.71
CA GLU A 88 -4.90 -17.35 9.42
C GLU A 88 -5.15 -16.34 8.31
N ALA A 89 -6.03 -15.35 8.52
CA ALA A 89 -6.29 -14.30 7.54
C ALA A 89 -5.05 -13.46 7.24
N ALA A 90 -4.23 -13.16 8.26
CA ALA A 90 -2.98 -12.43 8.09
C ALA A 90 -1.95 -13.26 7.27
N ASP A 91 -1.81 -14.57 7.53
CA ASP A 91 -0.91 -15.44 6.76
C ASP A 91 -1.37 -15.58 5.31
N PHE A 92 -2.66 -15.81 5.06
CA PHE A 92 -3.20 -15.89 3.69
C PHE A 92 -3.04 -14.58 2.93
N ALA A 93 -3.23 -13.42 3.57
CA ALA A 93 -2.97 -12.13 2.95
C ALA A 93 -1.50 -11.98 2.52
N LEU A 94 -0.56 -12.40 3.35
CA LEU A 94 0.86 -12.40 3.01
C LEU A 94 1.18 -13.35 1.85
N VAL A 95 0.57 -14.54 1.81
CA VAL A 95 0.71 -15.49 0.69
C VAL A 95 0.15 -14.89 -0.60
N ALA A 96 -1.03 -14.27 -0.55
CA ALA A 96 -1.65 -13.63 -1.70
C ALA A 96 -0.76 -12.49 -2.23
N MET A 97 -0.23 -11.66 -1.34
CA MET A 97 0.72 -10.61 -1.73
C MET A 97 1.97 -11.20 -2.40
N LYS A 98 2.60 -12.21 -1.79
CA LYS A 98 3.83 -12.83 -2.33
C LYS A 98 3.65 -13.33 -3.77
N ASN A 99 2.49 -13.91 -4.07
CA ASN A 99 2.20 -14.54 -5.34
C ASN A 99 1.65 -13.58 -6.40
N TRP A 100 1.29 -12.35 -6.01
CA TRP A 100 0.70 -11.41 -6.94
C TRP A 100 1.76 -10.67 -7.76
N ASP A 101 1.55 -10.64 -9.09
CA ASP A 101 2.32 -9.84 -10.05
C ASP A 101 1.38 -9.17 -11.03
N GLY A 102 1.23 -7.85 -10.92
CA GLY A 102 0.42 -7.02 -11.81
C GLY A 102 1.21 -6.30 -12.89
N LEU A 103 2.54 -6.48 -12.96
CA LEU A 103 3.43 -5.67 -13.79
C LEU A 103 3.02 -5.64 -15.27
N GLU A 104 2.74 -6.82 -15.84
CA GLU A 104 2.38 -6.91 -17.26
C GLU A 104 1.00 -6.30 -17.56
N ASN A 105 0.13 -6.21 -16.56
CA ASN A 105 -1.20 -5.64 -16.71
C ASN A 105 -1.22 -4.09 -16.66
N LEU A 106 -0.18 -3.44 -16.15
CA LEU A 106 -0.15 -1.98 -16.00
C LEU A 106 -0.43 -1.24 -17.32
N LYS A 107 0.12 -1.71 -18.42
CA LYS A 107 -0.09 -1.15 -19.78
C LYS A 107 -1.56 -1.22 -20.26
N ASN A 108 -2.36 -2.09 -19.63
CA ASN A 108 -3.79 -2.27 -19.95
C ASN A 108 -4.69 -1.37 -19.10
N ILE A 109 -4.17 -0.76 -18.02
CA ILE A 109 -4.91 0.20 -17.20
C ILE A 109 -5.04 1.50 -18.00
N LYS A 110 -6.26 1.79 -18.46
CA LYS A 110 -6.60 3.00 -19.23
C LYS A 110 -7.33 4.05 -18.40
N ASN A 111 -7.63 3.73 -17.16
CA ASN A 111 -8.32 4.60 -16.22
C ASN A 111 -7.40 5.76 -15.82
N LYS A 112 -7.95 6.96 -15.72
CA LYS A 112 -7.22 8.07 -15.11
C LYS A 112 -6.77 7.66 -13.70
N THR A 113 -5.46 7.68 -13.45
CA THR A 113 -4.86 7.07 -12.27
C THR A 113 -4.08 8.10 -11.46
N LEU A 114 -4.36 8.17 -10.16
CA LEU A 114 -3.55 8.90 -9.19
C LEU A 114 -2.70 7.90 -8.40
N ILE A 115 -1.40 8.15 -8.34
CA ILE A 115 -0.47 7.40 -7.51
C ILE A 115 -0.04 8.30 -6.35
N ILE A 116 -0.23 7.82 -5.12
CA ILE A 116 0.15 8.53 -3.90
C ILE A 116 1.23 7.74 -3.17
N TRP A 117 2.31 8.41 -2.79
CA TRP A 117 3.41 7.78 -2.08
C TRP A 117 4.10 8.73 -1.09
N GLY A 118 4.44 8.22 0.09
CA GLY A 118 5.27 8.90 1.06
C GLY A 118 6.74 8.56 0.86
N ASN A 119 7.63 9.56 0.77
CA ASN A 119 9.04 9.31 0.46
C ASN A 119 9.84 8.65 1.61
N LYS A 120 9.19 8.39 2.75
CA LYS A 120 9.73 7.63 3.89
C LYS A 120 9.06 6.27 4.05
N ASP A 121 8.31 5.80 3.03
CA ASP A 121 7.69 4.48 3.03
C ASP A 121 8.77 3.38 3.08
N ARG A 122 8.63 2.46 4.05
CA ARG A 122 9.56 1.34 4.26
C ARG A 122 9.08 0.04 3.62
N ALA A 123 7.87 0.03 3.07
CA ALA A 123 7.31 -1.13 2.37
C ALA A 123 7.49 -1.02 0.85
N TYR A 124 7.24 0.17 0.30
CA TYR A 124 7.33 0.44 -1.14
C TYR A 124 8.35 1.54 -1.41
N ASN A 125 9.34 1.23 -2.25
CA ASN A 125 10.39 2.15 -2.62
C ASN A 125 10.03 3.01 -3.84
N ARG A 126 10.91 3.95 -4.17
CA ARG A 126 10.75 4.86 -5.28
C ARG A 126 10.59 4.14 -6.63
N ASN A 127 11.38 3.11 -6.90
CA ASN A 127 11.36 2.38 -8.16
C ASN A 127 10.01 1.72 -8.43
N GLN A 128 9.34 1.22 -7.38
CA GLN A 128 8.03 0.58 -7.51
C GLN A 128 6.95 1.57 -7.92
N VAL A 129 6.93 2.77 -7.34
CA VAL A 129 5.94 3.79 -7.69
C VAL A 129 6.25 4.48 -9.02
N ASP A 130 7.54 4.65 -9.36
CA ASP A 130 7.94 5.11 -10.68
C ASP A 130 7.50 4.11 -11.76
N THR A 131 7.66 2.81 -11.53
CA THR A 131 7.18 1.76 -12.44
C THR A 131 5.66 1.85 -12.68
N LEU A 132 4.85 2.12 -11.63
CA LEU A 132 3.43 2.38 -11.82
C LEU A 132 3.19 3.59 -12.73
N ASN A 133 3.88 4.71 -12.43
CA ASN A 133 3.70 5.97 -13.15
C ASN A 133 4.18 5.90 -14.61
N GLU A 134 5.23 5.16 -14.89
CA GLU A 134 5.77 4.99 -16.23
C GLU A 134 4.91 4.05 -17.11
N LYS A 135 4.32 3.02 -16.52
CA LYS A 135 3.62 1.97 -17.27
C LYS A 135 2.11 2.16 -17.38
N ILE A 136 1.50 2.95 -16.50
CA ILE A 136 0.09 3.33 -16.59
C ILE A 136 0.00 4.62 -17.41
N THR A 137 -0.62 4.56 -18.58
CA THR A 137 -0.58 5.62 -19.62
C THR A 137 -1.12 6.96 -19.11
N ASP A 138 -2.25 6.98 -18.39
CA ASP A 138 -2.87 8.20 -17.84
C ASP A 138 -2.70 8.20 -16.31
N SER A 139 -1.47 8.39 -15.86
CA SER A 139 -1.17 8.40 -14.43
C SER A 139 -0.44 9.67 -13.99
N ASN A 140 -0.65 10.04 -12.74
CA ASN A 140 0.03 11.14 -12.06
C ASN A 140 0.52 10.70 -10.68
N LEU A 141 1.82 10.87 -10.43
CA LEU A 141 2.44 10.54 -9.14
C LEU A 141 2.56 11.78 -8.25
N ILE A 142 1.94 11.71 -7.08
CA ILE A 142 2.06 12.74 -6.04
C ILE A 142 2.89 12.18 -4.87
N ILE A 143 4.03 12.84 -4.62
CA ILE A 143 4.93 12.50 -3.52
C ILE A 143 4.62 13.34 -2.29
N PHE A 144 4.49 12.68 -1.16
CA PHE A 144 4.33 13.31 0.15
C PHE A 144 5.66 13.26 0.89
N GLU A 145 6.36 14.40 0.83
CA GLU A 145 7.63 14.56 1.51
C GLU A 145 7.49 14.45 3.02
N GLY A 146 8.40 13.70 3.66
CA GLY A 146 8.42 13.51 5.10
C GLY A 146 7.30 12.60 5.64
N CYS A 147 6.57 11.91 4.77
CA CYS A 147 5.53 10.92 5.16
C CYS A 147 5.98 9.49 4.83
N SER A 148 5.54 8.55 5.64
CA SER A 148 5.74 7.12 5.46
C SER A 148 4.54 6.47 4.76
N HIS A 149 4.26 5.21 5.06
CA HIS A 149 3.21 4.41 4.43
C HIS A 149 1.79 4.96 4.68
N ASN A 150 1.53 5.50 5.87
CA ASN A 150 0.23 6.03 6.27
C ASN A 150 0.11 7.55 6.06
N VAL A 151 0.37 8.02 4.84
CA VAL A 151 0.29 9.44 4.46
C VAL A 151 -1.00 10.11 4.92
N HIS A 152 -2.14 9.41 4.79
CA HIS A 152 -3.47 9.92 5.17
C HIS A 152 -3.62 10.22 6.67
N LEU A 153 -2.78 9.61 7.50
CA LEU A 153 -2.73 9.86 8.95
C LEU A 153 -1.60 10.83 9.34
N GLU A 154 -0.54 10.91 8.52
CA GLU A 154 0.59 11.79 8.78
C GLU A 154 0.39 13.20 8.20
N ASN A 155 -0.36 13.32 7.10
CA ASN A 155 -0.68 14.60 6.45
C ASN A 155 -2.11 14.57 5.86
N SER A 156 -3.09 14.49 6.76
CA SER A 156 -4.50 14.27 6.40
C SER A 156 -5.08 15.38 5.52
N ASP A 157 -4.76 16.63 5.79
CA ASP A 157 -5.34 17.77 5.05
C ASP A 157 -4.89 17.77 3.59
N LYS A 158 -3.57 17.62 3.36
CA LYS A 158 -3.03 17.52 2.00
C LYS A 158 -3.53 16.26 1.30
N PHE A 159 -3.60 15.12 2.01
CA PHE A 159 -4.11 13.86 1.44
C PHE A 159 -5.56 14.00 0.99
N ASN A 160 -6.43 14.49 1.86
CA ASN A 160 -7.85 14.67 1.55
C ASN A 160 -8.07 15.67 0.41
N LYS A 161 -7.31 16.78 0.40
CA LYS A 161 -7.33 17.73 -0.72
C LYS A 161 -6.91 17.07 -2.03
N THR A 162 -5.80 16.35 -2.04
CA THR A 162 -5.26 15.66 -3.23
C THR A 162 -6.26 14.66 -3.80
N VAL A 163 -6.86 13.83 -2.95
CA VAL A 163 -7.87 12.84 -3.37
C VAL A 163 -9.13 13.53 -3.91
N ARG A 164 -9.63 14.53 -3.21
CA ARG A 164 -10.81 15.27 -3.65
C ARG A 164 -10.60 15.98 -4.99
N ASP A 165 -9.49 16.69 -5.16
CA ASP A 165 -9.16 17.40 -6.40
C ASP A 165 -9.02 16.45 -7.59
N PHE A 166 -8.58 15.21 -7.35
CA PHE A 166 -8.51 14.19 -8.37
C PHE A 166 -9.88 13.60 -8.73
N LEU A 167 -10.77 13.45 -7.77
CA LEU A 167 -12.09 12.83 -7.98
C LEU A 167 -13.11 13.79 -8.59
N LEU A 168 -12.99 15.08 -8.34
CA LEU A 168 -13.83 16.13 -8.95
C LEU A 168 -13.28 16.54 -10.32
#